data_f6ec3f10836b8ed54feb10e80ff14ef2
#
_entry.id   f6ec3f10836b8ed54feb10e80ff14ef2
#
_cell.length_a   1.000
_cell.length_b   1.000
_cell.length_c   1.000
_cell.angle_alpha   90.00
_cell.angle_beta   90.00
_cell.angle_gamma   90.00
#
_symmetry.space_group_name_H-M   'P 1'
#
loop_
_entity.id
_entity.type
_entity.pdbx_description
1 polymer ?
#
loop_
_entity_poly.entity_id
_entity_poly.type
_entity_poly.pdbx_seq_one_letter_code
_entity_poly.pdbx_strand_id
1 'polypeptide(L)'
;MFHTNMKNKRIEVYDASSDVFVYDTETHTILADTIIMKKYWAENTPAFSPDGKWLYFTTAKRQVYPTDYDKEKYSLCRISFDEKTGKLGDKVDTLLNAAAADKSFTWPRPSYDGRYLMYTQTDYGYFSIWHPEADLWLMDLQTGETRPMTEVNSERTESWHNWNQNSRWFLFTSRRENGLYTQIYLSSIDKHGKATKPFLLPQRNPKSYYRDTMYSFNTPDFTSRPVNYNSHGIAKKVNGDSRISTKYRL
;
A
#
# COMPACT_ATOMS: atom_id res chain seq x y z
N MET A 1 6.88 15.26 0.45
CA MET A 1 7.17 16.38 1.39
C MET A 1 6.86 15.97 2.80
N PHE A 2 7.37 16.68 3.78
CA PHE A 2 7.00 16.48 5.19
C PHE A 2 7.05 17.80 5.94
N HIS A 3 6.29 17.90 7.03
CA HIS A 3 6.42 18.96 8.02
C HIS A 3 6.15 18.42 9.42
N THR A 4 6.61 19.13 10.44
CA THR A 4 6.39 18.78 11.82
C THR A 4 5.09 19.40 12.34
N ASN A 5 4.15 18.58 12.74
CA ASN A 5 2.92 19.04 13.39
C ASN A 5 3.17 19.19 14.90
N MET A 6 3.47 20.41 15.33
CA MET A 6 3.78 20.71 16.74
C MET A 6 2.59 20.46 17.67
N LYS A 7 1.36 20.66 17.19
CA LYS A 7 0.14 20.44 17.99
C LYS A 7 -0.03 18.97 18.34
N ASN A 8 0.18 18.08 17.37
CA ASN A 8 0.01 16.64 17.53
C ASN A 8 1.32 15.93 17.87
N LYS A 9 2.45 16.65 17.91
CA LYS A 9 3.81 16.10 18.13
C LYS A 9 4.17 14.97 17.19
N ARG A 10 3.77 15.09 15.91
CA ARG A 10 4.04 14.10 14.87
C ARG A 10 4.58 14.74 13.59
N ILE A 11 5.15 13.92 12.74
CA ILE A 11 5.58 14.31 11.40
C ILE A 11 4.43 14.01 10.44
N GLU A 12 4.02 15.02 9.69
CA GLU A 12 3.06 14.87 8.59
C GLU A 12 3.84 14.66 7.29
N VAL A 13 3.47 13.61 6.57
CA VAL A 13 4.11 13.25 5.29
C VAL A 13 3.04 13.23 4.20
N TYR A 14 3.30 13.94 3.11
CA TYR A 14 2.38 14.06 1.99
C TYR A 14 3.11 14.23 0.66
N ASP A 15 2.47 13.83 -0.43
CA ASP A 15 2.95 14.03 -1.79
C ASP A 15 2.30 15.26 -2.43
N ALA A 16 3.12 16.13 -3.02
CA ALA A 16 2.61 17.28 -3.76
C ALA A 16 1.98 16.87 -5.09
N SER A 17 2.42 15.77 -5.66
CA SER A 17 1.85 15.16 -6.86
C SER A 17 2.32 13.72 -7.03
N SER A 18 1.43 12.88 -7.52
CA SER A 18 1.72 11.48 -7.88
C SER A 18 0.80 11.04 -8.98
N ASP A 19 1.28 10.18 -9.84
CA ASP A 19 0.52 9.56 -10.92
C ASP A 19 0.78 8.05 -10.94
N VAL A 20 -0.24 7.28 -11.28
CA VAL A 20 -0.13 5.83 -11.50
C VAL A 20 -0.03 5.56 -12.98
N PHE A 21 0.92 4.71 -13.37
CA PHE A 21 1.09 4.23 -14.74
C PHE A 21 1.50 2.75 -14.73
N VAL A 22 1.40 2.11 -15.86
CA VAL A 22 1.89 0.74 -16.07
C VAL A 22 3.17 0.79 -16.89
N TYR A 23 4.19 0.06 -16.46
CA TYR A 23 5.43 -0.07 -17.19
C TYR A 23 5.57 -1.49 -17.75
N ASP A 24 5.68 -1.59 -19.06
CA ASP A 24 5.99 -2.83 -19.77
C ASP A 24 7.50 -3.04 -19.74
N THR A 25 7.94 -4.08 -19.04
CA THR A 25 9.35 -4.40 -18.83
C THR A 25 10.01 -5.04 -20.05
N GLU A 26 9.25 -5.57 -21.00
CA GLU A 26 9.77 -6.19 -22.23
C GLU A 26 10.02 -5.13 -23.31
N THR A 27 9.04 -4.26 -23.51
CA THR A 27 9.12 -3.22 -24.54
C THR A 27 9.71 -1.91 -24.05
N HIS A 28 9.92 -1.78 -22.75
CA HIS A 28 10.32 -0.55 -22.04
C HIS A 28 9.37 0.62 -22.32
N THR A 29 8.08 0.33 -22.33
CA THR A 29 7.03 1.32 -22.60
C THR A 29 6.28 1.68 -21.34
N ILE A 30 6.09 2.98 -21.10
CA ILE A 30 5.20 3.51 -20.08
C ILE A 30 3.82 3.67 -20.72
N LEU A 31 2.84 2.95 -20.18
CA LEU A 31 1.43 3.06 -20.54
C LEU A 31 0.80 4.06 -19.56
N ALA A 32 0.57 5.26 -20.06
CA ALA A 32 -0.02 6.37 -19.32
C ALA A 32 -1.41 6.64 -19.91
N ASP A 33 -2.40 6.89 -19.05
CA ASP A 33 -3.76 7.17 -19.47
C ASP A 33 -4.38 8.25 -18.58
N THR A 34 -4.97 9.25 -19.20
CA THR A 34 -5.62 10.37 -18.51
C THR A 34 -6.85 9.96 -17.70
N ILE A 35 -7.36 8.74 -17.91
CA ILE A 35 -8.46 8.21 -17.09
C ILE A 35 -8.05 7.96 -15.63
N ILE A 36 -6.78 7.65 -15.39
CA ILE A 36 -6.19 7.45 -14.05
C ILE A 36 -5.16 8.51 -13.67
N MET A 37 -4.63 9.27 -14.64
CA MET A 37 -3.68 10.37 -14.41
C MET A 37 -4.40 11.70 -14.56
N LYS A 38 -5.17 12.08 -13.54
CA LYS A 38 -6.04 13.27 -13.64
C LYS A 38 -5.31 14.53 -13.17
N LYS A 39 -5.39 15.58 -13.98
CA LYS A 39 -4.89 16.89 -13.57
C LYS A 39 -5.53 17.33 -12.24
N TYR A 40 -4.71 17.80 -11.30
CA TYR A 40 -5.10 18.21 -9.94
C TYR A 40 -5.58 17.06 -9.01
N TRP A 41 -5.28 15.83 -9.38
CA TRP A 41 -5.46 14.67 -8.52
C TRP A 41 -4.11 14.05 -8.19
N ALA A 42 -4.07 13.23 -7.17
CA ALA A 42 -2.94 12.38 -6.83
C ALA A 42 -3.41 10.94 -6.87
N GLU A 43 -2.72 10.09 -7.60
CA GLU A 43 -2.96 8.65 -7.68
C GLU A 43 -1.78 7.90 -7.06
N ASN A 44 -2.08 6.92 -6.22
CA ASN A 44 -1.08 6.22 -5.42
C ASN A 44 -1.37 4.72 -5.28
N THR A 45 -0.39 3.99 -4.75
CA THR A 45 -0.44 2.57 -4.34
C THR A 45 -1.08 1.62 -5.35
N PRO A 46 -0.59 1.56 -6.61
CA PRO A 46 -1.13 0.60 -7.57
C PRO A 46 -0.88 -0.85 -7.14
N ALA A 47 -1.84 -1.71 -7.42
CA ALA A 47 -1.72 -3.16 -7.27
C ALA A 47 -2.56 -3.88 -8.33
N PHE A 48 -1.97 -4.81 -9.06
CA PHE A 48 -2.74 -5.67 -9.94
C PHE A 48 -3.51 -6.74 -9.17
N SER A 49 -4.68 -7.12 -9.69
CA SER A 49 -5.31 -8.37 -9.29
C SER A 49 -4.44 -9.56 -9.69
N PRO A 50 -4.52 -10.70 -8.97
CA PRO A 50 -3.71 -11.87 -9.28
C PRO A 50 -3.93 -12.45 -10.68
N ASP A 51 -5.11 -12.23 -11.25
CA ASP A 51 -5.47 -12.63 -12.61
C ASP A 51 -5.10 -11.60 -13.68
N GLY A 52 -4.46 -10.49 -13.29
CA GLY A 52 -4.01 -9.42 -14.18
C GLY A 52 -5.12 -8.57 -14.81
N LYS A 53 -6.40 -8.78 -14.45
CA LYS A 53 -7.53 -8.11 -15.12
C LYS A 53 -7.93 -6.77 -14.51
N TRP A 54 -7.45 -6.47 -13.29
CA TRP A 54 -7.79 -5.25 -12.59
C TRP A 54 -6.52 -4.57 -12.07
N LEU A 55 -6.47 -3.27 -12.21
CA LEU A 55 -5.52 -2.40 -11.53
C LEU A 55 -6.27 -1.67 -10.41
N TYR A 56 -5.94 -1.97 -9.16
CA TYR A 56 -6.38 -1.24 -7.99
C TYR A 56 -5.45 -0.06 -7.75
N PHE A 57 -5.99 1.05 -7.30
CA PHE A 57 -5.20 2.23 -6.95
C PHE A 57 -6.01 3.14 -6.01
N THR A 58 -5.35 4.13 -5.44
CA THR A 58 -6.02 5.13 -4.63
C THR A 58 -5.89 6.51 -5.26
N THR A 59 -6.90 7.36 -5.11
CA THR A 59 -6.91 8.69 -5.71
C THR A 59 -7.55 9.72 -4.81
N ALA A 60 -6.97 10.93 -4.77
CA ALA A 60 -7.47 12.07 -4.03
C ALA A 60 -7.35 13.36 -4.83
N LYS A 61 -8.25 14.30 -4.59
CA LYS A 61 -8.07 15.68 -5.09
C LYS A 61 -6.95 16.34 -4.30
N ARG A 62 -5.97 16.91 -5.01
CA ARG A 62 -4.84 17.61 -4.39
C ARG A 62 -5.31 18.79 -3.54
N GLN A 63 -4.67 18.94 -2.40
CA GLN A 63 -4.93 20.00 -1.45
C GLN A 63 -3.84 21.07 -1.49
N VAL A 64 -4.03 22.15 -0.73
CA VAL A 64 -3.02 23.20 -0.56
C VAL A 64 -2.12 22.83 0.60
N TYR A 65 -0.84 22.63 0.32
CA TYR A 65 0.13 22.27 1.36
C TYR A 65 0.96 23.49 1.80
N PRO A 66 1.33 23.55 3.06
CA PRO A 66 1.06 22.59 4.15
C PRO A 66 -0.24 22.87 4.93
N THR A 67 -1.13 23.76 4.46
CA THR A 67 -2.29 24.23 5.25
C THR A 67 -3.44 23.22 5.32
N ASP A 68 -3.69 22.49 4.24
CA ASP A 68 -4.86 21.64 4.06
C ASP A 68 -4.51 20.16 3.96
N TYR A 69 -3.37 19.73 4.51
CA TYR A 69 -2.89 18.34 4.43
C TYR A 69 -3.88 17.34 5.05
N ASP A 70 -4.61 17.72 6.09
CA ASP A 70 -5.59 16.89 6.79
C ASP A 70 -6.95 16.79 6.07
N LYS A 71 -7.14 17.55 5.00
CA LYS A 71 -8.31 17.47 4.12
C LYS A 71 -8.13 16.50 2.97
N GLU A 72 -6.90 16.03 2.73
CA GLU A 72 -6.63 15.08 1.67
C GLU A 72 -7.08 13.68 2.07
N LYS A 73 -8.06 13.13 1.35
CA LYS A 73 -8.64 11.82 1.62
C LYS A 73 -8.69 11.01 0.32
N TYR A 74 -8.09 9.83 0.35
CA TYR A 74 -7.96 8.96 -0.81
C TYR A 74 -9.11 7.98 -0.92
N SER A 75 -9.81 8.00 -2.05
CA SER A 75 -10.75 6.95 -2.45
C SER A 75 -9.99 5.74 -2.97
N LEU A 76 -10.50 4.54 -2.71
CA LEU A 76 -9.99 3.30 -3.26
C LEU A 76 -10.77 2.96 -4.53
N CYS A 77 -10.04 2.78 -5.63
CA CYS A 77 -10.58 2.58 -6.95
C CYS A 77 -9.97 1.35 -7.63
N ARG A 78 -10.61 0.90 -8.70
CA ARG A 78 -10.05 -0.06 -9.65
C ARG A 78 -10.44 0.29 -11.06
N ILE A 79 -9.64 -0.17 -12.01
CA ILE A 79 -9.93 -0.11 -13.45
C ILE A 79 -9.58 -1.44 -14.07
N SER A 80 -10.34 -1.86 -15.08
CA SER A 80 -9.99 -3.08 -15.82
C SER A 80 -8.71 -2.88 -16.63
N PHE A 81 -7.95 -3.95 -16.79
CA PHE A 81 -6.71 -3.98 -17.56
C PHE A 81 -6.68 -5.21 -18.47
N ASP A 82 -6.30 -5.01 -19.71
CA ASP A 82 -6.06 -6.08 -20.67
C ASP A 82 -4.55 -6.26 -20.87
N GLU A 83 -4.00 -7.32 -20.30
CA GLU A 83 -2.57 -7.63 -20.36
C GLU A 83 -2.05 -7.85 -21.79
N LYS A 84 -2.92 -8.32 -22.71
CA LYS A 84 -2.51 -8.62 -24.09
C LYS A 84 -2.32 -7.35 -24.91
N THR A 85 -3.17 -6.36 -24.68
CA THR A 85 -3.12 -5.08 -25.41
C THR A 85 -2.44 -3.98 -24.62
N GLY A 86 -2.25 -4.18 -23.32
CA GLY A 86 -1.74 -3.17 -22.40
C GLY A 86 -2.71 -2.00 -22.20
N LYS A 87 -4.01 -2.20 -22.42
CA LYS A 87 -5.01 -1.12 -22.31
C LYS A 87 -5.75 -1.15 -20.98
N LEU A 88 -5.97 0.03 -20.45
CA LEU A 88 -6.93 0.27 -19.38
C LEU A 88 -8.36 0.32 -19.96
N GLY A 89 -9.33 0.00 -19.13
CA GLY A 89 -10.75 0.13 -19.49
C GLY A 89 -11.22 1.58 -19.49
N ASP A 90 -12.44 1.81 -19.94
CA ASP A 90 -13.02 3.14 -20.12
C ASP A 90 -13.68 3.71 -18.87
N LYS A 91 -13.69 2.95 -17.76
CA LYS A 91 -14.38 3.34 -16.54
C LYS A 91 -13.58 2.98 -15.29
N VAL A 92 -13.44 3.95 -14.40
CA VAL A 92 -12.93 3.75 -13.03
C VAL A 92 -14.09 3.39 -12.12
N ASP A 93 -14.01 2.24 -11.45
CA ASP A 93 -14.92 1.85 -10.38
C ASP A 93 -14.38 2.37 -9.05
N THR A 94 -15.17 3.18 -8.34
CA THR A 94 -14.87 3.60 -6.97
C THR A 94 -15.42 2.55 -6.01
N LEU A 95 -14.54 1.78 -5.37
CA LEU A 95 -14.91 0.76 -4.40
C LEU A 95 -15.23 1.37 -3.04
N LEU A 96 -14.41 2.33 -2.60
CA LEU A 96 -14.63 3.08 -1.35
C LEU A 96 -14.48 4.58 -1.65
N ASN A 97 -15.53 5.33 -1.35
CA ASN A 97 -15.56 6.77 -1.58
C ASN A 97 -15.14 7.52 -0.31
N ALA A 98 -14.00 8.21 -0.38
CA ALA A 98 -13.40 8.93 0.74
C ALA A 98 -14.31 10.04 1.27
N ALA A 99 -14.96 10.81 0.38
CA ALA A 99 -15.84 11.90 0.78
C ALA A 99 -17.11 11.40 1.49
N ALA A 100 -17.67 10.27 1.06
CA ALA A 100 -18.84 9.68 1.69
C ALA A 100 -18.53 9.06 3.06
N ALA A 101 -17.33 8.47 3.21
CA ALA A 101 -16.92 7.82 4.45
C ALA A 101 -16.24 8.79 5.44
N ASP A 102 -15.83 9.96 4.99
CA ASP A 102 -14.96 10.89 5.72
C ASP A 102 -13.66 10.26 6.21
N LYS A 103 -13.09 9.33 5.41
CA LYS A 103 -11.87 8.57 5.67
C LYS A 103 -10.97 8.52 4.45
N SER A 104 -9.72 8.17 4.67
CA SER A 104 -8.73 7.90 3.62
C SER A 104 -8.44 6.41 3.54
N PHE A 105 -8.39 5.86 2.33
CA PHE A 105 -8.14 4.45 2.07
C PHE A 105 -6.84 4.31 1.27
N THR A 106 -5.92 3.47 1.75
CA THR A 106 -4.60 3.34 1.17
C THR A 106 -4.15 1.88 1.10
N TRP A 107 -3.12 1.59 0.33
CA TRP A 107 -2.46 0.28 0.28
C TRP A 107 -3.39 -0.88 -0.09
N PRO A 108 -4.16 -0.82 -1.20
CA PRO A 108 -4.97 -1.96 -1.63
C PRO A 108 -4.07 -3.15 -1.97
N ARG A 109 -4.36 -4.31 -1.38
CA ARG A 109 -3.67 -5.57 -1.67
C ARG A 109 -4.70 -6.69 -1.83
N PRO A 110 -4.99 -7.11 -3.07
CA PRO A 110 -5.87 -8.26 -3.30
C PRO A 110 -5.20 -9.56 -2.88
N SER A 111 -5.97 -10.48 -2.28
CA SER A 111 -5.52 -11.83 -2.02
C SER A 111 -5.32 -12.61 -3.32
N TYR A 112 -4.39 -13.57 -3.33
CA TYR A 112 -4.04 -14.31 -4.55
C TYR A 112 -5.18 -15.18 -5.11
N ASP A 113 -6.14 -15.58 -4.27
CA ASP A 113 -7.36 -16.27 -4.70
C ASP A 113 -8.45 -15.32 -5.25
N GLY A 114 -8.18 -14.00 -5.25
CA GLY A 114 -9.11 -12.97 -5.74
C GLY A 114 -10.34 -12.77 -4.87
N ARG A 115 -10.38 -13.36 -3.66
CA ARG A 115 -11.56 -13.28 -2.79
C ARG A 115 -11.60 -11.99 -1.98
N TYR A 116 -10.48 -11.56 -1.43
CA TYR A 116 -10.40 -10.45 -0.50
C TYR A 116 -9.50 -9.33 -1.00
N LEU A 117 -9.85 -8.11 -0.60
CA LEU A 117 -9.00 -6.93 -0.74
C LEU A 117 -8.70 -6.38 0.65
N MET A 118 -7.45 -6.45 1.07
CA MET A 118 -6.98 -5.79 2.28
C MET A 118 -6.54 -4.37 1.97
N TYR A 119 -6.86 -3.43 2.84
CA TYR A 119 -6.46 -2.03 2.71
C TYR A 119 -6.26 -1.40 4.09
N THR A 120 -5.61 -0.24 4.13
CA THR A 120 -5.47 0.56 5.35
C THR A 120 -6.46 1.72 5.31
N GLN A 121 -7.15 1.97 6.42
CA GLN A 121 -8.02 3.12 6.62
C GLN A 121 -7.40 4.07 7.64
N THR A 122 -7.42 5.38 7.33
CA THR A 122 -6.98 6.46 8.22
C THR A 122 -7.99 7.61 8.19
N ASP A 123 -7.79 8.61 9.04
CA ASP A 123 -8.62 9.81 9.02
C ASP A 123 -8.35 10.68 7.77
N TYR A 124 -7.11 10.76 7.34
CA TYR A 124 -6.68 11.51 6.15
C TYR A 124 -5.31 11.02 5.65
N GLY A 125 -4.86 11.58 4.53
CA GLY A 125 -3.52 11.40 3.98
C GLY A 125 -3.28 10.06 3.32
N TYR A 126 -2.09 9.91 2.79
CA TYR A 126 -1.63 8.73 2.07
C TYR A 126 -0.68 7.85 2.88
N PHE A 127 0.21 8.48 3.65
CA PHE A 127 1.26 7.78 4.40
C PHE A 127 0.73 7.25 5.74
N SER A 128 -0.17 6.29 5.66
CA SER A 128 -0.87 5.68 6.79
C SER A 128 0.04 5.21 7.93
N ILE A 129 1.29 4.83 7.62
CA ILE A 129 2.25 4.37 8.63
C ILE A 129 2.62 5.45 9.68
N TRP A 130 2.37 6.71 9.39
CA TRP A 130 2.59 7.82 10.33
C TRP A 130 1.36 8.17 11.17
N HIS A 131 0.21 7.53 10.88
CA HIS A 131 -1.07 7.76 11.53
C HIS A 131 -1.33 6.73 12.63
N PRO A 132 -1.39 7.12 13.91
CA PRO A 132 -1.66 6.17 15.00
C PRO A 132 -2.99 5.44 14.86
N GLU A 133 -3.99 6.08 14.24
CA GLU A 133 -5.33 5.56 13.99
C GLU A 133 -5.45 4.71 12.71
N ALA A 134 -4.33 4.40 12.06
CA ALA A 134 -4.33 3.59 10.84
C ALA A 134 -4.60 2.13 11.16
N ASP A 135 -5.69 1.60 10.62
CA ASP A 135 -6.19 0.25 10.82
C ASP A 135 -6.25 -0.55 9.53
N LEU A 136 -6.03 -1.86 9.62
CA LEU A 136 -6.26 -2.79 8.54
C LEU A 136 -7.74 -3.15 8.44
N TRP A 137 -8.25 -3.12 7.22
CA TRP A 137 -9.60 -3.48 6.84
C TRP A 137 -9.61 -4.54 5.75
N LEU A 138 -10.66 -5.32 5.71
CA LEU A 138 -10.85 -6.38 4.72
C LEU A 138 -12.18 -6.17 3.99
N MET A 139 -12.10 -6.15 2.66
CA MET A 139 -13.28 -6.17 1.77
C MET A 139 -13.42 -7.56 1.17
N ASP A 140 -14.60 -8.14 1.20
CA ASP A 140 -14.97 -9.29 0.40
C ASP A 140 -15.32 -8.81 -1.01
N LEU A 141 -14.51 -9.17 -2.01
CA LEU A 141 -14.70 -8.72 -3.39
C LEU A 141 -15.93 -9.33 -4.08
N GLN A 142 -16.52 -10.38 -3.52
CA GLN A 142 -17.73 -10.99 -4.08
C GLN A 142 -18.99 -10.28 -3.59
N THR A 143 -19.02 -9.84 -2.33
CA THR A 143 -20.19 -9.19 -1.73
C THR A 143 -20.07 -7.67 -1.66
N GLY A 144 -18.85 -7.14 -1.69
CA GLY A 144 -18.55 -5.72 -1.46
C GLY A 144 -18.57 -5.33 0.04
N GLU A 145 -18.83 -6.28 0.94
CA GLU A 145 -18.83 -6.01 2.39
C GLU A 145 -17.44 -5.70 2.90
N THR A 146 -17.35 -4.70 3.78
CA THR A 146 -16.10 -4.27 4.41
C THR A 146 -16.19 -4.42 5.93
N ARG A 147 -15.05 -4.79 6.56
CA ARG A 147 -14.98 -4.88 8.01
C ARG A 147 -13.58 -4.55 8.52
N PRO A 148 -13.46 -3.97 9.72
CA PRO A 148 -12.17 -3.83 10.39
C PRO A 148 -11.60 -5.21 10.77
N MET A 149 -10.29 -5.33 10.73
CA MET A 149 -9.60 -6.55 11.20
C MET A 149 -9.31 -6.46 12.70
N THR A 150 -10.36 -6.52 13.52
CA THR A 150 -10.31 -6.25 14.96
C THR A 150 -9.34 -7.15 15.72
N GLU A 151 -9.13 -8.40 15.30
CA GLU A 151 -8.17 -9.31 15.91
C GLU A 151 -6.71 -8.91 15.61
N VAL A 152 -6.51 -8.11 14.55
CA VAL A 152 -5.19 -7.68 14.04
C VAL A 152 -4.84 -6.28 14.51
N ASN A 153 -5.81 -5.38 14.50
CA ASN A 153 -5.61 -3.97 14.82
C ASN A 153 -5.31 -3.75 16.30
N SER A 154 -4.65 -2.64 16.62
CA SER A 154 -4.25 -2.22 17.96
C SER A 154 -4.58 -0.74 18.18
N GLU A 155 -4.16 -0.17 19.29
CA GLU A 155 -4.27 1.28 19.54
C GLU A 155 -3.19 2.10 18.80
N ARG A 156 -2.44 1.46 17.90
CA ARG A 156 -1.35 2.05 17.13
C ARG A 156 -1.49 1.69 15.66
N THR A 157 -0.64 2.27 14.84
CA THR A 157 -0.61 2.08 13.40
C THR A 157 -0.46 0.62 12.98
N GLU A 158 -1.32 0.16 12.09
CA GLU A 158 -1.17 -1.04 11.25
C GLU A 158 -1.25 -0.65 9.78
N SER A 159 -0.21 -1.01 9.01
CA SER A 159 -0.17 -0.69 7.58
C SER A 159 0.83 -1.58 6.83
N TRP A 160 1.10 -1.28 5.55
CA TRP A 160 2.12 -1.92 4.72
C TRP A 160 2.04 -3.45 4.73
N HIS A 161 0.87 -3.95 4.41
CA HIS A 161 0.54 -5.37 4.42
C HIS A 161 0.75 -6.02 3.05
N ASN A 162 1.06 -7.31 3.06
CA ASN A 162 1.10 -8.16 1.88
C ASN A 162 0.62 -9.57 2.18
N TRP A 163 0.00 -10.20 1.16
CA TRP A 163 -0.48 -11.57 1.23
C TRP A 163 0.60 -12.60 0.87
N ASN A 164 0.55 -13.74 1.53
CA ASN A 164 1.19 -14.94 1.02
C ASN A 164 0.38 -15.51 -0.15
N GLN A 165 1.06 -16.17 -1.09
CA GLN A 165 0.42 -16.77 -2.28
C GLN A 165 -0.69 -17.79 -1.97
N ASN A 166 -0.73 -18.35 -0.77
CA ASN A 166 -1.82 -19.23 -0.35
C ASN A 166 -3.10 -18.51 0.09
N SER A 167 -3.12 -17.16 0.06
CA SER A 167 -4.25 -16.31 0.48
C SER A 167 -4.75 -16.55 1.92
N ARG A 168 -3.91 -17.13 2.77
CA ARG A 168 -4.25 -17.43 4.17
C ARG A 168 -3.37 -16.68 5.14
N TRP A 169 -2.12 -16.45 4.80
CA TRP A 169 -1.19 -15.73 5.63
C TRP A 169 -0.93 -14.34 5.05
N PHE A 170 -0.70 -13.39 5.91
CA PHE A 170 -0.29 -12.05 5.53
C PHE A 170 0.70 -11.47 6.54
N LEU A 171 1.57 -10.62 6.04
CA LEU A 171 2.48 -9.78 6.81
C LEU A 171 1.96 -8.36 6.84
N PHE A 172 2.27 -7.64 7.88
CA PHE A 172 2.04 -6.20 7.98
C PHE A 172 3.05 -5.57 8.92
N THR A 173 3.19 -4.26 8.87
CA THR A 173 3.99 -3.52 9.84
C THR A 173 3.12 -2.78 10.83
N SER A 174 3.59 -2.74 12.08
CA SER A 174 2.89 -2.06 13.17
C SER A 174 3.85 -1.35 14.09
N ARG A 175 3.39 -0.25 14.70
CA ARG A 175 4.11 0.50 15.73
C ARG A 175 3.62 0.19 17.13
N ARG A 176 2.88 -0.91 17.35
CA ARG A 176 2.22 -1.27 18.60
C ARG A 176 3.13 -1.39 19.82
N GLU A 177 4.42 -1.73 19.62
CA GLU A 177 5.35 -1.91 20.74
C GLU A 177 5.73 -0.59 21.41
N ASN A 178 6.17 0.40 20.64
CA ASN A 178 6.72 1.64 21.18
C ASN A 178 6.21 2.93 20.54
N GLY A 179 5.35 2.83 19.52
CA GLY A 179 4.81 3.97 18.78
C GLY A 179 5.80 4.67 17.84
N LEU A 180 7.07 4.25 17.80
CA LEU A 180 8.13 4.90 17.02
C LEU A 180 8.56 4.06 15.81
N TYR A 181 8.97 2.82 16.05
CA TYR A 181 9.53 1.95 15.03
C TYR A 181 8.50 0.93 14.55
N THR A 182 8.46 0.72 13.25
CA THR A 182 7.65 -0.34 12.66
C THR A 182 8.33 -1.68 12.82
N GLN A 183 7.58 -2.67 13.28
CA GLN A 183 7.99 -4.06 13.35
C GLN A 183 7.05 -4.92 12.52
N ILE A 184 7.56 -6.05 12.02
CA ILE A 184 6.81 -6.94 11.14
C ILE A 184 6.03 -7.94 11.97
N TYR A 185 4.74 -8.03 11.71
CA TYR A 185 3.81 -9.00 12.29
C TYR A 185 3.29 -9.95 11.24
N LEU A 186 2.97 -11.15 11.68
CA LEU A 186 2.39 -12.22 10.88
C LEU A 186 1.03 -12.60 11.47
N SER A 187 0.04 -12.75 10.60
CA SER A 187 -1.28 -13.27 10.95
C SER A 187 -1.83 -14.12 9.82
N SER A 188 -2.93 -14.80 10.08
CA SER A 188 -3.65 -15.59 9.07
C SER A 188 -5.14 -15.33 9.12
N ILE A 189 -5.83 -15.66 8.02
CA ILE A 189 -7.28 -15.67 7.97
C ILE A 189 -7.79 -17.08 7.68
N ASP A 190 -8.98 -17.37 8.18
CA ASP A 190 -9.72 -18.60 7.82
C ASP A 190 -10.48 -18.42 6.49
N LYS A 191 -11.20 -19.44 6.06
CA LYS A 191 -12.02 -19.43 4.84
C LYS A 191 -13.16 -18.39 4.84
N HIS A 192 -13.52 -17.86 6.01
CA HIS A 192 -14.53 -16.81 6.18
C HIS A 192 -13.91 -15.42 6.33
N GLY A 193 -12.57 -15.33 6.18
CA GLY A 193 -11.82 -14.09 6.30
C GLY A 193 -11.62 -13.64 7.75
N LYS A 194 -11.97 -14.45 8.76
CA LYS A 194 -11.71 -14.13 10.15
C LYS A 194 -10.20 -14.26 10.43
N ALA A 195 -9.61 -13.19 10.95
CA ALA A 195 -8.18 -13.16 11.26
C ALA A 195 -7.85 -13.83 12.60
N THR A 196 -6.62 -14.29 12.73
CA THR A 196 -6.05 -14.71 14.00
C THR A 196 -5.32 -13.56 14.67
N LYS A 197 -5.11 -13.67 16.00
CA LYS A 197 -4.25 -12.73 16.71
C LYS A 197 -2.85 -12.72 16.09
N PRO A 198 -2.31 -11.54 15.72
CA PRO A 198 -1.00 -11.45 15.10
C PRO A 198 0.12 -11.73 16.12
N PHE A 199 1.24 -12.17 15.61
CA PHE A 199 2.46 -12.33 16.39
C PHE A 199 3.64 -11.69 15.67
N LEU A 200 4.58 -11.19 16.47
CA LEU A 200 5.80 -10.57 16.00
C LEU A 200 6.63 -11.58 15.19
N LEU A 201 7.15 -11.19 14.04
CA LEU A 201 7.91 -12.09 13.17
C LEU A 201 9.07 -12.73 13.97
N PRO A 202 9.12 -14.07 14.07
CA PRO A 202 10.12 -14.76 14.86
C PRO A 202 11.54 -14.47 14.39
N GLN A 203 12.44 -14.22 15.33
CA GLN A 203 13.86 -14.04 15.11
C GLN A 203 14.64 -15.08 15.90
N ARG A 204 15.87 -15.39 15.48
CA ARG A 204 16.72 -16.37 16.18
C ARG A 204 16.95 -16.02 17.66
N ASN A 205 17.11 -14.72 17.95
CA ASN A 205 17.21 -14.18 19.30
C ASN A 205 16.27 -12.96 19.42
N PRO A 206 14.97 -13.14 19.69
CA PRO A 206 13.99 -12.07 19.67
C PRO A 206 14.30 -10.95 20.68
N LYS A 207 14.77 -11.34 21.89
CA LYS A 207 15.03 -10.36 22.95
C LYS A 207 16.11 -9.34 22.57
N SER A 208 17.26 -9.80 22.09
CA SER A 208 18.32 -8.87 21.66
C SER A 208 17.96 -8.17 20.36
N TYR A 209 17.39 -8.90 19.40
CA TYR A 209 17.05 -8.34 18.10
C TYR A 209 16.09 -7.15 18.21
N TYR A 210 14.95 -7.32 18.90
CA TYR A 210 13.90 -6.28 18.95
C TYR A 210 14.20 -5.20 19.99
N ARG A 211 14.88 -5.52 21.10
CA ARG A 211 15.24 -4.54 22.11
C ARG A 211 16.22 -3.48 21.59
N ASP A 212 17.19 -3.92 20.80
CA ASP A 212 18.31 -3.09 20.38
C ASP A 212 18.13 -2.52 18.94
N THR A 213 17.01 -2.84 18.28
CA THR A 213 16.70 -2.35 16.94
C THR A 213 16.21 -0.90 16.99
N MET A 214 16.96 0.00 16.36
CA MET A 214 16.64 1.43 16.25
C MET A 214 16.25 1.85 14.83
N TYR A 215 15.68 0.95 14.04
CA TYR A 215 15.20 1.23 12.69
C TYR A 215 13.83 0.62 12.45
N SER A 216 13.12 1.19 11.48
CA SER A 216 11.79 0.75 11.07
C SER A 216 11.89 -0.18 9.87
N PHE A 217 11.09 -1.23 9.88
CA PHE A 217 10.89 -2.07 8.71
C PHE A 217 9.94 -1.37 7.75
N ASN A 218 10.22 -1.50 6.45
CA ASN A 218 9.34 -1.04 5.38
C ASN A 218 8.36 -2.16 5.02
N THR A 219 7.67 -2.03 3.89
CA THR A 219 6.69 -3.01 3.40
C THR A 219 7.31 -4.41 3.31
N PRO A 220 6.85 -5.37 4.12
CA PRO A 220 7.34 -6.74 4.06
C PRO A 220 6.73 -7.49 2.87
N ASP A 221 7.43 -8.49 2.37
CA ASP A 221 6.89 -9.37 1.36
C ASP A 221 7.33 -10.82 1.57
N PHE A 222 6.55 -11.77 1.04
CA PHE A 222 6.89 -13.18 1.05
C PHE A 222 7.74 -13.54 -0.17
N THR A 223 8.72 -14.41 0.04
CA THR A 223 9.50 -14.99 -1.03
C THR A 223 9.44 -16.53 -0.95
N SER A 224 9.39 -17.20 -2.09
CA SER A 224 9.37 -18.66 -2.16
C SER A 224 10.72 -19.31 -1.81
N ARG A 225 11.78 -18.51 -1.81
CA ARG A 225 13.16 -18.91 -1.51
C ARG A 225 13.97 -17.68 -1.10
N PRO A 226 15.13 -17.86 -0.43
CA PRO A 226 16.00 -16.74 -0.11
C PRO A 226 16.33 -15.90 -1.35
N VAL A 227 16.22 -14.58 -1.21
CA VAL A 227 16.59 -13.66 -2.28
C VAL A 227 18.10 -13.58 -2.34
N ASN A 228 18.67 -14.00 -3.48
CA ASN A 228 20.09 -13.85 -3.74
C ASN A 228 20.31 -12.59 -4.57
N TYR A 229 20.97 -11.58 -4.01
CA TYR A 229 21.20 -10.32 -4.68
C TYR A 229 22.62 -9.79 -4.40
N ASN A 230 23.16 -9.08 -5.39
CA ASN A 230 24.42 -8.37 -5.25
C ASN A 230 24.16 -6.88 -5.03
N SER A 231 24.12 -6.45 -3.75
CA SER A 231 23.85 -5.06 -3.39
C SER A 231 24.83 -4.07 -4.00
N HIS A 232 26.12 -4.42 -4.07
CA HIS A 232 27.15 -3.58 -4.68
C HIS A 232 26.94 -3.44 -6.20
N GLY A 233 26.61 -4.54 -6.89
CA GLY A 233 26.30 -4.54 -8.32
C GLY A 233 25.06 -3.72 -8.65
N ILE A 234 24.02 -3.81 -7.82
CA ILE A 234 22.80 -2.99 -7.95
C ILE A 234 23.13 -1.51 -7.75
N ALA A 235 23.82 -1.16 -6.67
CA ALA A 235 24.23 0.23 -6.40
C ALA A 235 25.07 0.82 -7.55
N LYS A 236 26.01 0.05 -8.09
CA LYS A 236 26.81 0.47 -9.25
C LYS A 236 25.96 0.74 -10.50
N LYS A 237 24.95 -0.10 -10.76
CA LYS A 237 24.03 0.12 -11.89
C LYS A 237 23.13 1.34 -11.67
N VAL A 238 22.56 1.50 -10.49
CA VAL A 238 21.68 2.64 -10.16
C VAL A 238 22.42 3.97 -10.26
N ASN A 239 23.68 4.03 -9.81
CA ASN A 239 24.49 5.25 -9.82
C ASN A 239 25.33 5.41 -11.11
N GLY A 240 25.29 4.45 -12.03
CA GLY A 240 25.99 4.51 -13.32
C GLY A 240 25.23 5.29 -14.38
N ASP A 241 25.89 5.56 -15.49
CA ASP A 241 25.33 6.35 -16.62
C ASP A 241 24.49 5.52 -17.58
N SER A 242 24.49 4.19 -17.43
CA SER A 242 23.70 3.29 -18.29
C SER A 242 22.21 3.38 -17.91
N ARG A 243 21.44 4.02 -18.79
CA ARG A 243 19.98 4.16 -18.67
C ARG A 243 19.30 3.47 -19.83
N ILE A 244 18.16 2.86 -19.56
CA ILE A 244 17.27 2.34 -20.60
C ILE A 244 16.30 3.46 -20.95
N SER A 245 16.28 3.88 -22.22
CA SER A 245 15.30 4.85 -22.69
C SER A 245 13.92 4.24 -22.69
N THR A 246 12.94 4.94 -22.12
CA THR A 246 11.55 4.55 -22.13
C THR A 246 10.77 5.25 -23.24
N LYS A 247 9.77 4.59 -23.77
CA LYS A 247 8.78 5.17 -24.70
C LYS A 247 7.50 5.45 -23.89
N TYR A 248 6.79 6.50 -24.27
CA TYR A 248 5.46 6.78 -23.74
C TYR A 248 4.42 6.37 -24.74
N ARG A 249 3.38 5.70 -24.27
CA ARG A 249 2.16 5.40 -25.01
C ARG A 249 0.98 6.00 -24.22
N LEU A 250 0.38 7.03 -24.78
CA LEU A 250 -0.84 7.68 -24.31
C LEU A 250 -2.05 7.09 -25.01
#